data_6221be59e7066319afa45a3aace539e0
#
_entry.id   6221be59e7066319afa45a3aace539e0
#
_cell.length_a   1.000
_cell.length_b   1.000
_cell.length_c   1.000
_cell.angle_alpha   90.00
_cell.angle_beta   90.00
_cell.angle_gamma   90.00
#
_symmetry.space_group_name_H-M   'P 1'
#
loop_
_entity.id
_entity.type
_entity.pdbx_description
1 polymer ?
#
loop_
_entity_poly.entity_id
_entity_poly.type
_entity_poly.pdbx_seq_one_letter_code
_entity_poly.pdbx_strand_id
1 'polypeptide(L)'
;MTTTAATLDALRSGELKGITRLDLACGLEEFPREIFELADTLEVLNLSGNLLSELPDDLSRLSKLRVIFCSENRFTQLPEVLSSCVQLEMVGFKANAIREVAPAAISPGLRWLILTDNQVSALPASIS
;
A
#
# COMPACT_ATOMS: atom_id res chain seq x y z
N MET A 1 -17.20 -0.99 -17.54
CA MET A 1 -16.16 -1.11 -16.48
C MET A 1 -15.22 0.07 -16.55
N THR A 2 -14.97 0.70 -15.40
CA THR A 2 -14.06 1.84 -15.36
C THR A 2 -12.63 1.37 -15.53
N THR A 3 -11.89 1.95 -16.47
CA THR A 3 -10.48 1.62 -16.64
C THR A 3 -9.68 2.31 -15.53
N THR A 4 -8.52 1.77 -15.22
CA THR A 4 -7.66 2.36 -14.19
C THR A 4 -7.17 3.75 -14.58
N ALA A 5 -6.91 3.99 -15.88
CA ALA A 5 -6.54 5.31 -16.36
C ALA A 5 -7.65 6.33 -16.12
N ALA A 6 -8.92 5.93 -16.35
CA ALA A 6 -10.06 6.79 -16.06
C ALA A 6 -10.20 7.05 -14.56
N THR A 7 -9.87 6.05 -13.72
CA THR A 7 -9.88 6.22 -12.28
C THR A 7 -8.83 7.24 -11.84
N LEU A 8 -7.65 7.17 -12.42
CA LEU A 8 -6.58 8.13 -12.11
C LEU A 8 -6.97 9.56 -12.52
N ASP A 9 -7.60 9.72 -13.68
CA ASP A 9 -8.09 11.01 -14.13
C ASP A 9 -9.17 11.56 -13.20
N ALA A 10 -10.09 10.70 -12.74
CA ALA A 10 -11.13 11.09 -11.79
C ALA A 10 -10.51 11.52 -10.45
N LEU A 11 -9.46 10.85 -10.02
CA LEU A 11 -8.74 11.20 -8.81
C LEU A 11 -8.11 12.59 -8.93
N ARG A 12 -7.48 12.87 -10.07
CA ARG A 12 -6.84 14.17 -10.32
C ARG A 12 -7.84 15.32 -10.41
N SER A 13 -9.04 15.04 -10.90
CA SER A 13 -10.08 16.06 -11.03
C SER A 13 -10.86 16.31 -9.75
N GLY A 14 -10.64 15.49 -8.70
CA GLY A 14 -11.35 15.60 -7.44
C GLY A 14 -12.70 14.90 -7.41
N GLU A 15 -13.06 14.18 -8.47
CA GLU A 15 -14.34 13.45 -8.54
C GLU A 15 -14.43 12.33 -7.50
N LEU A 16 -13.31 11.83 -7.02
CA LEU A 16 -13.28 10.73 -6.06
C LEU A 16 -13.16 11.19 -4.61
N LYS A 17 -13.23 12.49 -4.37
CA LYS A 17 -13.12 13.03 -3.02
C LYS A 17 -14.20 12.43 -2.12
N GLY A 18 -13.78 11.93 -0.95
CA GLY A 18 -14.70 11.33 0.01
C GLY A 18 -14.84 9.83 -0.07
N ILE A 19 -14.23 9.16 -1.06
CA ILE A 19 -14.30 7.70 -1.14
C ILE A 19 -13.45 7.07 -0.02
N THR A 20 -13.83 5.85 0.37
CA THR A 20 -13.13 5.11 1.43
C THR A 20 -12.25 3.99 0.87
N ARG A 21 -12.44 3.62 -0.39
CA ARG A 21 -11.65 2.58 -1.05
C ARG A 21 -11.21 3.06 -2.43
N LEU A 22 -9.93 2.83 -2.75
CA LEU A 22 -9.37 3.17 -4.06
C LEU A 22 -8.59 1.97 -4.61
N ASP A 23 -8.88 1.58 -5.85
CA ASP A 23 -8.17 0.53 -6.57
C ASP A 23 -7.55 1.14 -7.83
N LEU A 24 -6.21 1.03 -7.96
CA LEU A 24 -5.48 1.54 -9.13
C LEU A 24 -4.50 0.46 -9.63
N ALA A 25 -4.67 0.01 -10.87
CA ALA A 25 -3.77 -0.96 -11.50
C ALA A 25 -3.53 -0.53 -12.95
N CYS A 26 -2.60 0.39 -13.18
CA CYS A 26 -2.34 0.96 -14.51
C CYS A 26 -0.85 1.08 -14.84
N GLY A 27 -0.04 0.16 -14.31
CA GLY A 27 1.39 0.17 -14.61
C GLY A 27 2.13 1.33 -13.93
N LEU A 28 1.66 1.76 -12.78
CA LEU A 28 2.27 2.86 -12.04
C LEU A 28 3.69 2.52 -11.61
N GLU A 29 4.63 3.41 -11.94
CA GLU A 29 6.01 3.28 -11.49
C GLU A 29 6.26 4.07 -10.22
N GLU A 30 5.39 5.06 -9.93
CA GLU A 30 5.47 5.90 -8.75
C GLU A 30 4.11 6.02 -8.10
N PHE A 31 4.10 6.22 -6.79
CA PHE A 31 2.90 6.46 -6.01
C PHE A 31 2.26 7.79 -6.46
N PRO A 32 1.00 7.78 -6.91
CA PRO A 32 0.33 9.03 -7.32
C PRO A 32 0.06 9.91 -6.10
N ARG A 33 0.69 11.08 -6.06
CA ARG A 33 0.54 12.02 -4.93
C ARG A 33 -0.90 12.50 -4.76
N GLU A 34 -1.69 12.44 -5.83
CA GLU A 34 -3.11 12.82 -5.81
C GLU A 34 -3.92 11.97 -4.81
N ILE A 35 -3.44 10.79 -4.45
CA ILE A 35 -4.10 9.93 -3.45
C ILE A 35 -4.23 10.65 -2.11
N PHE A 36 -3.32 11.57 -1.80
CA PHE A 36 -3.38 12.32 -0.54
C PHE A 36 -4.59 13.26 -0.45
N GLU A 37 -5.24 13.55 -1.59
CA GLU A 37 -6.52 14.27 -1.58
C GLU A 37 -7.61 13.49 -0.83
N LEU A 38 -7.41 12.19 -0.65
CA LEU A 38 -8.36 11.31 0.04
C LEU A 38 -7.95 11.04 1.49
N ALA A 39 -7.01 11.82 2.03
CA ALA A 39 -6.43 11.55 3.35
C ALA A 39 -7.45 11.49 4.49
N ASP A 40 -8.55 12.24 4.37
CA ASP A 40 -9.56 12.30 5.42
C ASP A 40 -10.55 11.13 5.40
N THR A 41 -10.59 10.36 4.33
CA THR A 41 -11.62 9.34 4.13
C THR A 41 -11.09 7.96 3.74
N LEU A 42 -9.92 7.87 3.12
CA LEU A 42 -9.43 6.62 2.55
C LEU A 42 -9.06 5.61 3.64
N GLU A 43 -9.70 4.45 3.59
CA GLU A 43 -9.46 3.34 4.53
C GLU A 43 -8.81 2.13 3.85
N VAL A 44 -9.11 1.90 2.57
CA VAL A 44 -8.57 0.76 1.81
C VAL A 44 -7.91 1.28 0.54
N LEU A 45 -6.62 0.97 0.39
CA LEU A 45 -5.86 1.34 -0.80
C LEU A 45 -5.31 0.08 -1.45
N ASN A 46 -5.72 -0.18 -2.69
CA ASN A 46 -5.24 -1.31 -3.47
C ASN A 46 -4.45 -0.81 -4.67
N LEU A 47 -3.13 -0.99 -4.60
CA LEU A 47 -2.19 -0.63 -5.67
C LEU A 47 -1.58 -1.88 -6.31
N SER A 48 -2.28 -3.00 -6.26
CA SER A 48 -1.80 -4.25 -6.86
C SER A 48 -1.74 -4.14 -8.38
N GLY A 49 -0.81 -4.88 -8.99
CA GLY A 49 -0.70 -4.91 -10.45
C GLY A 49 -0.02 -3.69 -11.03
N ASN A 50 0.91 -3.08 -10.33
CA ASN A 50 1.68 -1.94 -10.81
C ASN A 50 3.17 -2.28 -10.89
N LEU A 51 4.01 -1.27 -10.96
CA LEU A 51 5.46 -1.43 -11.07
C LEU A 51 6.17 -0.68 -9.93
N LEU A 52 5.51 -0.61 -8.78
CA LEU A 52 6.02 0.13 -7.64
C LEU A 52 7.15 -0.61 -6.93
N SER A 53 8.16 0.11 -6.51
CA SER A 53 9.25 -0.44 -5.70
C SER A 53 9.41 0.28 -4.36
N GLU A 54 8.65 1.36 -4.15
CA GLU A 54 8.69 2.11 -2.90
C GLU A 54 7.37 2.84 -2.65
N LEU A 55 7.14 3.24 -1.41
CA LEU A 55 6.02 4.07 -1.00
C LEU A 55 6.57 5.41 -0.49
N PRO A 56 5.76 6.49 -0.54
CA PRO A 56 6.25 7.79 -0.10
C PRO A 56 6.49 7.84 1.41
N ASP A 57 7.48 8.61 1.83
CA ASP A 57 7.84 8.75 3.25
C ASP A 57 6.72 9.35 4.09
N ASP A 58 5.81 10.07 3.47
CA ASP A 58 4.69 10.70 4.15
C ASP A 58 3.37 9.95 4.00
N LEU A 59 3.45 8.63 3.74
CA LEU A 59 2.25 7.78 3.62
C LEU A 59 1.34 7.90 4.84
N SER A 60 1.88 8.21 6.01
CA SER A 60 1.12 8.38 7.25
C SER A 60 0.11 9.53 7.19
N ARG A 61 0.19 10.39 6.17
CA ARG A 61 -0.84 11.42 5.94
C ARG A 61 -2.20 10.79 5.69
N LEU A 62 -2.23 9.54 5.20
CA LEU A 62 -3.46 8.77 5.06
C LEU A 62 -3.83 8.22 6.43
N SER A 63 -4.27 9.09 7.32
CA SER A 63 -4.46 8.80 8.73
C SER A 63 -5.57 7.78 9.04
N LYS A 64 -6.43 7.51 8.06
CA LYS A 64 -7.53 6.55 8.22
C LYS A 64 -7.26 5.22 7.53
N LEU A 65 -6.07 5.07 6.95
CA LEU A 65 -5.73 3.87 6.19
C LEU A 65 -5.64 2.65 7.10
N ARG A 66 -6.46 1.65 6.82
CA ARG A 66 -6.54 0.40 7.58
C ARG A 66 -6.02 -0.79 6.79
N VAL A 67 -6.15 -0.75 5.46
CA VAL A 67 -5.78 -1.86 4.59
C VAL A 67 -5.00 -1.32 3.41
N ILE A 68 -3.84 -1.93 3.11
CA ILE A 68 -3.08 -1.61 1.91
C ILE A 68 -2.69 -2.90 1.20
N PHE A 69 -2.95 -2.96 -0.10
CA PHE A 69 -2.52 -4.06 -0.96
C PHE A 69 -1.59 -3.51 -2.03
N CYS A 70 -0.41 -4.10 -2.13
CA CYS A 70 0.59 -3.79 -3.16
C CYS A 70 1.11 -5.09 -3.78
N SER A 71 0.22 -6.04 -4.03
CA SER A 71 0.56 -7.31 -4.64
C SER A 71 0.99 -7.11 -6.09
N GLU A 72 1.81 -8.03 -6.61
CA GLU A 72 2.26 -7.98 -8.01
C GLU A 72 2.90 -6.63 -8.38
N ASN A 73 3.82 -6.18 -7.55
CA ASN A 73 4.65 -5.01 -7.79
C ASN A 73 6.13 -5.43 -7.78
N ARG A 74 7.04 -4.50 -7.55
CA ARG A 74 8.49 -4.75 -7.61
C ARG A 74 9.23 -4.47 -6.31
N PHE A 75 8.55 -4.58 -5.17
CA PHE A 75 9.16 -4.34 -3.88
C PHE A 75 10.20 -5.43 -3.56
N THR A 76 11.36 -5.03 -3.07
CA THR A 76 12.40 -5.94 -2.62
C THR A 76 12.49 -6.02 -1.10
N GLN A 77 11.81 -5.09 -0.43
CA GLN A 77 11.69 -5.08 1.02
C GLN A 77 10.33 -4.50 1.39
N LEU A 78 9.83 -4.88 2.55
CA LEU A 78 8.60 -4.29 3.06
C LEU A 78 8.90 -2.85 3.48
N PRO A 79 8.18 -1.85 2.96
CA PRO A 79 8.49 -0.44 3.26
C PRO A 79 8.35 -0.12 4.73
N GLU A 80 9.39 0.48 5.31
CA GLU A 80 9.38 0.83 6.73
C GLU A 80 8.35 1.90 7.08
N VAL A 81 7.95 2.72 6.11
CA VAL A 81 6.94 3.76 6.33
C VAL A 81 5.60 3.17 6.77
N LEU A 82 5.34 1.89 6.49
CA LEU A 82 4.10 1.24 6.91
C LEU A 82 3.91 1.28 8.43
N SER A 83 5.00 1.26 9.18
CA SER A 83 4.90 1.29 10.65
C SER A 83 4.42 2.63 11.19
N SER A 84 4.53 3.70 10.40
CA SER A 84 4.02 5.02 10.80
C SER A 84 2.52 5.17 10.54
N CYS A 85 1.92 4.24 9.80
CA CYS A 85 0.48 4.21 9.55
C CYS A 85 -0.18 3.43 10.69
N VAL A 86 -0.43 4.11 11.80
CA VAL A 86 -0.80 3.46 13.07
C VAL A 86 -2.14 2.75 13.07
N GLN A 87 -2.99 3.01 12.09
CA GLN A 87 -4.29 2.35 11.98
C GLN A 87 -4.30 1.15 11.03
N LEU A 88 -3.15 0.81 10.43
CA LEU A 88 -3.07 -0.35 9.55
C LEU A 88 -3.35 -1.64 10.30
N GLU A 89 -4.26 -2.43 9.75
CA GLU A 89 -4.63 -3.75 10.27
C GLU A 89 -4.23 -4.85 9.31
N MET A 90 -4.20 -4.58 8.00
CA MET A 90 -3.87 -5.58 7.00
C MET A 90 -2.93 -5.00 5.95
N VAL A 91 -1.84 -5.73 5.68
CA VAL A 91 -0.84 -5.36 4.67
C VAL A 91 -0.64 -6.56 3.75
N GLY A 92 -0.87 -6.38 2.45
CA GLY A 92 -0.70 -7.45 1.48
C GLY A 92 0.31 -7.08 0.40
N PHE A 93 1.41 -7.81 0.34
CA PHE A 93 2.47 -7.63 -0.65
C PHE A 93 2.78 -8.94 -1.38
N LYS A 94 1.76 -9.71 -1.71
CA LYS A 94 1.91 -10.96 -2.43
C LYS A 94 2.58 -10.74 -3.78
N ALA A 95 3.41 -11.72 -4.22
CA ALA A 95 4.00 -11.72 -5.56
C ALA A 95 4.84 -10.48 -5.86
N ASN A 96 5.74 -10.15 -4.96
CA ASN A 96 6.80 -9.17 -5.16
C ASN A 96 8.15 -9.90 -5.15
N ALA A 97 9.22 -9.20 -4.89
CA ALA A 97 10.54 -9.79 -4.74
C ALA A 97 11.13 -9.51 -3.36
N ILE A 98 10.26 -9.47 -2.34
CA ILE A 98 10.64 -9.12 -0.99
C ILE A 98 11.55 -10.22 -0.40
N ARG A 99 12.72 -9.81 0.06
CA ARG A 99 13.70 -10.70 0.70
C ARG A 99 13.79 -10.46 2.19
N GLU A 100 13.52 -9.22 2.62
CA GLU A 100 13.69 -8.80 4.01
C GLU A 100 12.46 -8.10 4.53
N VAL A 101 12.13 -8.40 5.78
CA VAL A 101 11.07 -7.73 6.52
C VAL A 101 11.71 -7.23 7.82
N ALA A 102 12.00 -5.92 7.87
CA ALA A 102 12.56 -5.32 9.07
C ALA A 102 11.47 -5.17 10.14
N PRO A 103 11.80 -5.36 11.44
CA PRO A 103 10.82 -5.13 12.49
C PRO A 103 10.23 -3.71 12.43
N ALA A 104 11.03 -2.73 11.99
CA ALA A 104 10.60 -1.35 11.85
C ALA A 104 9.51 -1.15 10.79
N ALA A 105 9.26 -2.14 9.94
CA ALA A 105 8.21 -2.06 8.92
C ALA A 105 6.86 -2.56 9.43
N ILE A 106 6.80 -3.15 10.62
CA ILE A 106 5.58 -3.74 11.17
C ILE A 106 4.84 -2.70 12.01
N SER A 107 3.62 -2.36 11.58
CA SER A 107 2.77 -1.44 12.34
C SER A 107 2.32 -2.08 13.66
N PRO A 108 2.26 -1.31 14.77
CA PRO A 108 1.89 -1.88 16.07
C PRO A 108 0.53 -2.57 16.13
N GLY A 109 -0.43 -2.11 15.33
CA GLY A 109 -1.77 -2.68 15.31
C GLY A 109 -2.01 -3.69 14.19
N LEU A 110 -0.96 -4.12 13.51
CA LEU A 110 -1.10 -5.00 12.36
C LEU A 110 -1.60 -6.38 12.76
N ARG A 111 -2.65 -6.86 12.08
CA ARG A 111 -3.25 -8.18 12.33
C ARG A 111 -2.94 -9.19 11.23
N TRP A 112 -2.84 -8.72 9.98
CA TRP A 112 -2.62 -9.61 8.83
C TRP A 112 -1.52 -9.07 7.96
N LEU A 113 -0.52 -9.90 7.70
CA LEU A 113 0.58 -9.60 6.80
C LEU A 113 0.68 -10.73 5.78
N ILE A 114 0.44 -10.41 4.51
CA ILE A 114 0.45 -11.38 3.42
C ILE A 114 1.71 -11.19 2.60
N LEU A 115 2.58 -12.19 2.61
CA LEU A 115 3.88 -12.17 1.90
C LEU A 115 4.06 -13.38 0.99
N THR A 116 2.99 -14.02 0.58
CA THR A 116 3.02 -15.19 -0.31
C THR A 116 3.69 -14.84 -1.63
N ASP A 117 4.40 -15.80 -2.23
CA ASP A 117 5.10 -15.62 -3.50
C ASP A 117 6.15 -14.50 -3.46
N ASN A 118 6.90 -14.47 -2.37
CA ASN A 118 8.07 -13.61 -2.22
C ASN A 118 9.29 -14.49 -1.92
N GLN A 119 10.39 -13.88 -1.57
CA GLN A 119 11.65 -14.58 -1.34
C GLN A 119 12.14 -14.43 0.11
N VAL A 120 11.22 -14.24 1.03
CA VAL A 120 11.53 -14.04 2.44
C VAL A 120 12.06 -15.34 3.04
N SER A 121 13.29 -15.32 3.56
CA SER A 121 13.91 -16.48 4.16
C SER A 121 13.67 -16.57 5.67
N ALA A 122 13.39 -15.45 6.31
CA ALA A 122 13.12 -15.39 7.75
C ALA A 122 12.26 -14.18 8.06
N LEU A 123 11.35 -14.32 9.02
CA LEU A 123 10.52 -13.21 9.49
C LEU A 123 11.02 -12.71 10.84
N PRO A 124 10.81 -11.43 11.16
CA PRO A 124 11.14 -10.91 12.48
C PRO A 124 10.36 -11.64 13.57
N ALA A 125 10.96 -11.78 14.75
CA ALA A 125 10.30 -12.44 15.88
C ALA A 125 8.98 -11.75 16.26
N SER A 126 8.86 -10.47 15.96
CA SER A 126 7.66 -9.68 16.28
C SER A 126 6.40 -10.14 15.55
N ILE A 127 6.54 -10.98 14.51
CA ILE A 127 5.37 -11.49 13.77
C ILE A 127 5.28 -13.01 13.78
N SER A 128 6.08 -13.65 14.59
CA SER A 128 6.03 -15.11 14.75
C SER A 128 4.93 -15.53 15.72
#